data_62691168f49ed0c6202e07aa8650fc8b
#
_entry.id   62691168f49ed0c6202e07aa8650fc8b
#
_cell.length_a   1.000
_cell.length_b   1.000
_cell.length_c   1.000
_cell.angle_alpha   90.00
_cell.angle_beta   90.00
_cell.angle_gamma   90.00
#
_symmetry.space_group_name_H-M   'P 1'
#
loop_
_entity.id
_entity.type
_entity.pdbx_description
1 polymer ?
#
loop_
_entity_poly.entity_id
_entity_poly.type
_entity_poly.pdbx_seq_one_letter_code
_entity_poly.pdbx_strand_id
1 'polypeptide(L)'
;MNRLILLLSLISVTASFSQNKETERILEEGKLLFRLEKGSWYGTDDMLARFETKKDSVGGYLSYETDNSQINTIFFSKFESDKILVRYSFDSLPKVKPIKIDTTNNIASELEKNLILIRQDAKDRASSNEDEFFTYYENTALNFIPVIKGNERNVFVLTGSQVSDLVLIGNDYKLSYDKKNKFDKKMKIHNSILQFPYNSGDKENKMVETFHSHIVTEYISSTDICTLLLYKNYVEWNKHIVMNKKEVSIFDMEKETLFTMKRKAWERIDEHQNAKN
;
A
#
# COMPACT_ATOMS: atom_id res chain seq x y z
N MET A 1 -40.48 9.51 -27.14
CA MET A 1 -39.98 8.43 -26.31
C MET A 1 -38.52 8.04 -26.60
N ASN A 2 -38.07 8.01 -27.84
CA ASN A 2 -36.73 7.50 -28.19
C ASN A 2 -35.52 8.36 -27.76
N ARG A 3 -35.69 9.66 -27.53
CA ARG A 3 -34.57 10.55 -27.11
C ARG A 3 -34.21 10.40 -25.62
N LEU A 4 -35.16 10.01 -24.76
CA LEU A 4 -34.95 9.85 -23.32
C LEU A 4 -34.19 8.56 -23.01
N ILE A 5 -34.40 7.50 -23.81
CA ILE A 5 -33.73 6.19 -23.67
C ILE A 5 -32.25 6.31 -24.06
N LEU A 6 -31.94 7.13 -25.10
CA LEU A 6 -30.55 7.36 -25.51
C LEU A 6 -29.71 8.12 -24.46
N LEU A 7 -30.32 9.10 -23.77
CA LEU A 7 -29.66 9.83 -22.67
C LEU A 7 -29.36 8.93 -21.47
N LEU A 8 -30.29 8.05 -21.09
CA LEU A 8 -30.11 7.11 -19.97
C LEU A 8 -29.02 6.05 -20.29
N SER A 9 -28.89 5.62 -21.54
CA SER A 9 -27.82 4.68 -21.95
C SER A 9 -26.44 5.33 -21.97
N LEU A 10 -26.33 6.63 -22.33
CA LEU A 10 -25.06 7.36 -22.28
C LEU A 10 -24.58 7.56 -20.84
N ILE A 11 -25.49 7.84 -19.89
CA ILE A 11 -25.16 8.05 -18.48
C ILE A 11 -24.68 6.73 -17.84
N SER A 12 -25.27 5.60 -18.19
CA SER A 12 -24.84 4.29 -17.67
C SER A 12 -23.47 3.86 -18.20
N VAL A 13 -23.13 4.18 -19.45
CA VAL A 13 -21.81 3.89 -20.05
C VAL A 13 -20.73 4.76 -19.42
N THR A 14 -20.99 6.05 -19.20
CA THR A 14 -20.00 6.94 -18.58
C THR A 14 -19.73 6.59 -17.12
N ALA A 15 -20.73 6.17 -16.35
CA ALA A 15 -20.57 5.73 -14.96
C ALA A 15 -19.72 4.44 -14.87
N SER A 16 -19.97 3.46 -15.76
CA SER A 16 -19.17 2.23 -15.83
C SER A 16 -17.71 2.49 -16.24
N PHE A 17 -17.49 3.43 -17.15
CA PHE A 17 -16.14 3.80 -17.59
C PHE A 17 -15.34 4.55 -16.49
N SER A 18 -16.02 5.37 -15.69
CA SER A 18 -15.43 6.06 -14.54
C SER A 18 -15.06 5.09 -13.42
N GLN A 19 -15.91 4.11 -13.16
CA GLN A 19 -15.68 3.06 -12.15
C GLN A 19 -14.45 2.21 -12.52
N ASN A 20 -14.30 1.81 -13.79
CA ASN A 20 -13.13 1.06 -14.24
C ASN A 20 -11.82 1.84 -14.06
N LYS A 21 -11.79 3.12 -14.39
CA LYS A 21 -10.60 3.96 -14.22
C LYS A 21 -10.17 4.09 -12.76
N GLU A 22 -11.11 4.27 -11.84
CA GLU A 22 -10.78 4.39 -10.41
C GLU A 22 -10.26 3.08 -9.84
N THR A 23 -10.86 1.95 -10.17
CA THR A 23 -10.40 0.63 -9.73
C THR A 23 -9.06 0.23 -10.34
N GLU A 24 -8.82 0.59 -11.61
CA GLU A 24 -7.50 0.44 -12.24
C GLU A 24 -6.44 1.29 -11.52
N ARG A 25 -6.75 2.55 -11.20
CA ARG A 25 -5.84 3.44 -10.46
C ARG A 25 -5.50 2.86 -9.08
N ILE A 26 -6.49 2.37 -8.34
CA ILE A 26 -6.31 1.75 -7.03
C ILE A 26 -5.41 0.50 -7.14
N LEU A 27 -5.65 -0.34 -8.13
CA LEU A 27 -4.87 -1.55 -8.38
C LEU A 27 -3.40 -1.22 -8.69
N GLU A 28 -3.16 -0.29 -9.60
CA GLU A 28 -1.81 0.13 -9.97
C GLU A 28 -1.07 0.82 -8.81
N GLU A 29 -1.75 1.67 -8.04
CA GLU A 29 -1.18 2.29 -6.83
C GLU A 29 -0.83 1.23 -5.78
N GLY A 30 -1.70 0.23 -5.55
CA GLY A 30 -1.44 -0.86 -4.63
C GLY A 30 -0.26 -1.75 -5.05
N LYS A 31 -0.16 -2.06 -6.35
CA LYS A 31 0.99 -2.78 -6.91
C LYS A 31 2.30 -1.97 -6.81
N LEU A 32 2.23 -0.66 -6.99
CA LEU A 32 3.40 0.20 -6.78
C LEU A 32 3.85 0.15 -5.32
N LEU A 33 2.94 0.39 -4.37
CA LEU A 33 3.25 0.32 -2.93
C LEU A 33 3.88 -1.03 -2.55
N PHE A 34 3.31 -2.13 -3.05
CA PHE A 34 3.86 -3.48 -2.85
C PHE A 34 5.31 -3.60 -3.35
N ARG A 35 5.62 -3.10 -4.55
CA ARG A 35 6.98 -3.15 -5.10
C ARG A 35 7.96 -2.30 -4.28
N LEU A 36 7.53 -1.11 -3.82
CA LEU A 36 8.33 -0.24 -2.95
C LEU A 36 8.63 -0.93 -1.61
N GLU A 37 7.63 -1.54 -0.99
CA GLU A 37 7.81 -2.27 0.26
C GLU A 37 8.71 -3.51 0.10
N LYS A 38 8.56 -4.27 -0.99
CA LYS A 38 9.47 -5.40 -1.28
C LYS A 38 10.92 -4.94 -1.44
N GLY A 39 11.15 -3.82 -2.13
CA GLY A 39 12.46 -3.20 -2.22
C GLY A 39 13.01 -2.80 -0.84
N SER A 40 12.16 -2.20 0.00
CA SER A 40 12.50 -1.83 1.37
C SER A 40 12.83 -3.05 2.25
N TRP A 41 12.06 -4.14 2.17
CA TRP A 41 12.30 -5.36 2.92
C TRP A 41 13.66 -5.97 2.54
N TYR A 42 13.87 -6.27 1.27
CA TYR A 42 15.12 -6.89 0.81
C TYR A 42 16.33 -5.98 0.99
N GLY A 43 16.15 -4.67 0.79
CA GLY A 43 17.21 -3.69 1.05
C GLY A 43 17.58 -3.64 2.53
N THR A 44 16.60 -3.72 3.43
CA THR A 44 16.85 -3.70 4.88
C THR A 44 17.56 -4.97 5.33
N ASP A 45 17.13 -6.14 4.86
CA ASP A 45 17.77 -7.42 5.17
C ASP A 45 19.24 -7.42 4.73
N ASP A 46 19.54 -7.00 3.49
CA ASP A 46 20.92 -6.92 2.99
C ASP A 46 21.74 -5.83 3.71
N MET A 47 21.12 -4.68 4.02
CA MET A 47 21.78 -3.60 4.78
C MET A 47 22.24 -4.08 6.15
N LEU A 48 21.38 -4.77 6.87
CA LEU A 48 21.71 -5.32 8.20
C LEU A 48 22.76 -6.41 8.13
N ALA A 49 22.69 -7.27 7.11
CA ALA A 49 23.66 -8.37 6.95
C ALA A 49 25.03 -7.91 6.45
N ARG A 50 25.08 -6.96 5.51
CA ARG A 50 26.31 -6.58 4.79
C ARG A 50 26.98 -5.34 5.33
N PHE A 51 26.21 -4.39 5.87
CA PHE A 51 26.67 -3.07 6.30
C PHE A 51 26.36 -2.79 7.77
N GLU A 52 26.49 -3.78 8.64
CA GLU A 52 26.20 -3.67 10.07
C GLU A 52 26.91 -2.46 10.70
N THR A 53 28.15 -2.19 10.31
CA THR A 53 28.94 -1.05 10.81
C THR A 53 28.35 0.33 10.47
N LYS A 54 27.48 0.40 9.46
CA LYS A 54 26.77 1.64 9.09
C LYS A 54 25.43 1.81 9.82
N LYS A 55 24.92 0.78 10.50
CA LYS A 55 23.61 0.77 11.15
C LYS A 55 23.38 2.02 12.02
N ASP A 56 24.36 2.38 12.83
CA ASP A 56 24.27 3.51 13.73
C ASP A 56 24.28 4.88 13.03
N SER A 57 24.59 4.92 11.75
CA SER A 57 24.57 6.13 10.92
C SER A 57 23.28 6.30 10.13
N VAL A 58 22.40 5.28 10.10
CA VAL A 58 21.17 5.31 9.32
C VAL A 58 20.13 6.23 9.99
N GLY A 59 19.68 7.26 9.27
CA GLY A 59 18.58 8.15 9.64
C GLY A 59 17.22 7.61 9.18
N GLY A 60 17.24 6.79 8.14
CA GLY A 60 16.04 6.15 7.60
C GLY A 60 16.30 5.53 6.25
N TYR A 61 15.24 4.96 5.70
CA TYR A 61 15.23 4.39 4.36
C TYR A 61 13.92 4.72 3.64
N LEU A 62 13.94 4.61 2.35
CA LEU A 62 12.75 4.64 1.49
C LEU A 62 13.05 3.98 0.16
N SER A 63 11.99 3.53 -0.52
CA SER A 63 12.08 3.03 -1.89
C SER A 63 11.30 3.94 -2.83
N TYR A 64 11.73 3.99 -4.09
CA TYR A 64 11.05 4.72 -5.15
C TYR A 64 11.22 4.03 -6.51
N GLU A 65 10.25 4.26 -7.41
CA GLU A 65 10.33 3.78 -8.78
C GLU A 65 11.10 4.77 -9.64
N THR A 66 11.99 4.23 -10.48
CA THR A 66 12.74 5.01 -11.48
C THR A 66 11.96 5.08 -12.79
N ASP A 67 12.38 5.96 -13.72
CA ASP A 67 11.78 6.10 -15.05
C ASP A 67 11.79 4.79 -15.86
N ASN A 68 12.72 3.87 -15.56
CA ASN A 68 12.82 2.54 -16.18
C ASN A 68 12.01 1.47 -15.42
N SER A 69 11.10 1.87 -14.55
CA SER A 69 10.28 0.98 -13.71
C SER A 69 11.08 0.09 -12.75
N GLN A 70 12.38 0.35 -12.56
CA GLN A 70 13.18 -0.29 -11.51
C GLN A 70 12.83 0.29 -10.15
N ILE A 71 13.06 -0.48 -9.10
CA ILE A 71 12.89 -0.01 -7.72
C ILE A 71 14.25 0.27 -7.12
N ASN A 72 14.47 1.51 -6.72
CA ASN A 72 15.62 1.88 -5.91
C ASN A 72 15.22 1.98 -4.44
N THR A 73 16.06 1.43 -3.56
CA THR A 73 15.96 1.60 -2.11
C THR A 73 17.19 2.32 -1.60
N ILE A 74 16.99 3.40 -0.88
CA ILE A 74 18.10 4.19 -0.30
C ILE A 74 18.07 4.13 1.22
N PHE A 75 19.27 4.08 1.81
CA PHE A 75 19.51 4.31 3.23
C PHE A 75 20.26 5.62 3.36
N PHE A 76 19.69 6.61 4.05
CA PHE A 76 20.26 7.94 4.19
C PHE A 76 20.79 8.18 5.60
N SER A 77 21.73 9.11 5.71
CA SER A 77 22.41 9.44 6.95
C SER A 77 21.47 10.17 7.92
N LYS A 78 21.65 9.92 9.23
CA LYS A 78 21.01 10.71 10.28
C LYS A 78 21.80 11.98 10.62
N PHE A 79 23.05 12.08 10.17
CA PHE A 79 23.96 13.18 10.52
C PHE A 79 24.08 14.22 9.40
N GLU A 80 23.90 13.80 8.15
CA GLU A 80 24.06 14.63 6.96
C GLU A 80 22.84 14.48 6.06
N SER A 81 22.05 15.55 5.90
CA SER A 81 20.73 15.52 5.25
C SER A 81 20.73 15.01 3.81
N ASP A 82 21.82 15.26 3.07
CA ASP A 82 21.94 14.95 1.63
C ASP A 82 22.77 13.69 1.37
N LYS A 83 23.17 12.97 2.41
CA LYS A 83 24.08 11.83 2.28
C LYS A 83 23.33 10.52 2.22
N ILE A 84 23.55 9.78 1.13
CA ILE A 84 23.11 8.39 0.96
C ILE A 84 24.25 7.46 1.41
N LEU A 85 23.93 6.54 2.30
CA LEU A 85 24.87 5.55 2.82
C LEU A 85 25.02 4.35 1.90
N VAL A 86 23.89 3.87 1.38
CA VAL A 86 23.79 2.75 0.45
C VAL A 86 22.56 2.98 -0.45
N ARG A 87 22.72 2.69 -1.75
CA ARG A 87 21.61 2.65 -2.71
C ARG A 87 21.54 1.26 -3.34
N TYR A 88 20.41 0.60 -3.20
CA TYR A 88 20.09 -0.65 -3.87
C TYR A 88 19.26 -0.37 -5.11
N SER A 89 19.51 -1.10 -6.20
CA SER A 89 18.64 -1.14 -7.37
C SER A 89 18.12 -2.55 -7.56
N PHE A 90 16.81 -2.67 -7.68
CA PHE A 90 16.09 -3.91 -7.96
C PHE A 90 15.43 -3.83 -9.33
N ASP A 91 15.02 -4.97 -9.86
CA ASP A 91 14.14 -5.03 -11.03
C ASP A 91 12.75 -4.44 -10.70
N SER A 92 11.90 -4.30 -11.70
CA SER A 92 10.52 -3.81 -11.56
C SER A 92 9.72 -4.60 -10.51
N LEU A 93 9.98 -5.88 -10.34
CA LEU A 93 9.55 -6.69 -9.21
C LEU A 93 10.77 -7.09 -8.36
N PRO A 94 11.00 -6.45 -7.21
CA PRO A 94 12.15 -6.72 -6.37
C PRO A 94 12.25 -8.18 -5.93
N LYS A 95 13.48 -8.70 -5.99
CA LYS A 95 13.87 -10.04 -5.50
C LYS A 95 14.92 -9.88 -4.40
N VAL A 96 15.16 -10.92 -3.63
CA VAL A 96 16.14 -10.94 -2.52
C VAL A 96 17.51 -10.40 -2.95
N LYS A 97 17.96 -10.75 -4.17
CA LYS A 97 19.25 -10.26 -4.69
C LYS A 97 19.01 -8.99 -5.51
N PRO A 98 19.57 -7.84 -5.11
CA PRO A 98 19.53 -6.62 -5.91
C PRO A 98 20.36 -6.75 -7.20
N ILE A 99 19.99 -5.96 -8.22
CA ILE A 99 20.75 -5.85 -9.46
C ILE A 99 22.07 -5.10 -9.21
N LYS A 100 22.01 -4.05 -8.38
CA LYS A 100 23.15 -3.19 -8.05
C LYS A 100 23.09 -2.75 -6.60
N ILE A 101 24.27 -2.67 -5.98
CA ILE A 101 24.51 -2.04 -4.68
C ILE A 101 25.55 -0.94 -4.91
N ASP A 102 25.21 0.29 -4.56
CA ASP A 102 26.07 1.46 -4.73
C ASP A 102 26.30 2.14 -3.38
N THR A 103 27.57 2.22 -2.99
CA THR A 103 28.04 2.90 -1.79
C THR A 103 28.94 4.09 -2.10
N THR A 104 29.15 4.39 -3.40
CA THR A 104 30.08 5.43 -3.86
C THR A 104 29.38 6.72 -4.25
N ASN A 105 28.18 6.63 -4.88
CA ASN A 105 27.35 7.78 -5.14
C ASN A 105 26.55 8.13 -3.89
N ASN A 106 27.13 8.96 -3.04
CA ASN A 106 26.63 9.26 -1.71
C ASN A 106 25.86 10.59 -1.61
N ILE A 107 25.57 11.25 -2.72
CA ILE A 107 24.77 12.48 -2.75
C ILE A 107 23.35 12.14 -3.19
N ALA A 108 22.36 12.61 -2.43
CA ALA A 108 20.95 12.46 -2.77
C ALA A 108 20.58 13.30 -4.00
N SER A 109 19.89 12.68 -4.96
CA SER A 109 19.27 13.39 -6.09
C SER A 109 18.13 14.30 -5.60
N GLU A 110 17.68 15.23 -6.44
CA GLU A 110 16.56 16.11 -6.10
C GLU A 110 15.26 15.32 -5.82
N LEU A 111 15.02 14.23 -6.52
CA LEU A 111 13.88 13.35 -6.23
C LEU A 111 14.03 12.73 -4.85
N GLU A 112 15.20 12.18 -4.54
CA GLU A 112 15.47 11.53 -3.24
C GLU A 112 15.34 12.52 -2.08
N LYS A 113 15.86 13.76 -2.24
CA LYS A 113 15.71 14.85 -1.25
C LYS A 113 14.22 15.17 -1.00
N ASN A 114 13.45 15.30 -2.06
CA ASN A 114 12.02 15.57 -1.95
C ASN A 114 11.26 14.41 -1.25
N LEU A 115 11.58 13.15 -1.58
CA LEU A 115 11.01 11.98 -0.94
C LEU A 115 11.38 11.87 0.54
N ILE A 116 12.65 12.12 0.89
CA ILE A 116 13.13 12.16 2.28
C ILE A 116 12.37 13.24 3.05
N LEU A 117 12.23 14.44 2.48
CA LEU A 117 11.59 15.58 3.12
C LEU A 117 10.12 15.31 3.46
N ILE A 118 9.32 14.87 2.51
CA ILE A 118 7.89 14.60 2.78
C ILE A 118 7.70 13.40 3.71
N ARG A 119 8.58 12.38 3.61
CA ARG A 119 8.56 11.24 4.53
C ARG A 119 8.89 11.66 5.97
N GLN A 120 9.88 12.51 6.14
CA GLN A 120 10.25 13.00 7.48
C GLN A 120 9.14 13.85 8.08
N ASP A 121 8.56 14.80 7.33
CA ASP A 121 7.41 15.60 7.77
C ASP A 121 6.23 14.71 8.18
N ALA A 122 5.92 13.64 7.41
CA ALA A 122 4.87 12.70 7.77
C ALA A 122 5.16 11.96 9.08
N LYS A 123 6.41 11.53 9.30
CA LYS A 123 6.85 10.90 10.56
C LYS A 123 6.74 11.85 11.75
N ASP A 124 7.18 13.10 11.59
CA ASP A 124 7.14 14.09 12.64
C ASP A 124 5.69 14.40 13.05
N ARG A 125 4.77 14.51 12.08
CA ARG A 125 3.34 14.66 12.33
C ARG A 125 2.74 13.47 13.05
N ALA A 126 3.11 12.25 12.67
CA ALA A 126 2.65 11.07 13.37
C ALA A 126 3.24 11.01 14.80
N SER A 127 4.50 11.36 14.99
CA SER A 127 5.14 11.33 16.30
C SER A 127 4.60 12.39 17.26
N SER A 128 4.31 13.61 16.79
CA SER A 128 3.69 14.66 17.62
C SER A 128 2.22 14.33 17.91
N ASN A 129 1.49 13.86 16.91
CA ASN A 129 0.07 13.44 16.97
C ASN A 129 -0.83 14.36 17.83
N GLU A 130 -0.59 15.66 17.76
CA GLU A 130 -1.23 16.68 18.62
C GLU A 130 -2.76 16.71 18.48
N ASP A 131 -3.28 16.30 17.33
CA ASP A 131 -4.71 16.24 17.04
C ASP A 131 -5.30 14.83 17.14
N GLU A 132 -4.55 13.87 17.72
CA GLU A 132 -4.96 12.48 17.94
C GLU A 132 -5.44 11.79 16.66
N PHE A 133 -4.90 12.21 15.51
CA PHE A 133 -5.31 11.68 14.22
C PHE A 133 -4.83 10.25 13.99
N PHE A 134 -3.60 9.93 14.38
CA PHE A 134 -3.02 8.60 14.25
C PHE A 134 -3.37 7.74 15.47
N THR A 135 -3.70 6.49 15.22
CA THR A 135 -3.95 5.50 16.28
C THR A 135 -2.76 4.54 16.34
N TYR A 136 -2.28 4.27 17.53
CA TYR A 136 -1.17 3.33 17.78
C TYR A 136 -1.72 2.10 18.50
N TYR A 137 -1.42 0.93 17.94
CA TYR A 137 -1.76 -0.36 18.52
C TYR A 137 -0.52 -1.05 19.05
N GLU A 138 -0.68 -1.87 20.08
CA GLU A 138 0.41 -2.69 20.60
C GLU A 138 0.94 -3.65 19.54
N ASN A 139 2.24 -3.91 19.56
CA ASN A 139 2.93 -4.80 18.62
C ASN A 139 2.73 -4.42 17.14
N THR A 140 2.57 -3.14 16.86
CA THR A 140 2.49 -2.61 15.50
C THR A 140 3.51 -1.49 15.27
N ALA A 141 3.84 -1.26 14.02
CA ALA A 141 4.65 -0.12 13.60
C ALA A 141 4.00 0.57 12.39
N LEU A 142 4.10 1.91 12.36
CA LEU A 142 3.69 2.70 11.19
C LEU A 142 4.87 2.77 10.22
N ASN A 143 4.63 2.36 8.99
CA ASN A 143 5.58 2.41 7.90
C ASN A 143 5.19 3.52 6.91
N PHE A 144 6.15 4.40 6.58
CA PHE A 144 5.93 5.61 5.80
C PHE A 144 6.52 5.45 4.39
N ILE A 145 5.66 5.37 3.40
CA ILE A 145 6.00 5.14 1.98
C ILE A 145 5.75 6.43 1.19
N PRO A 146 6.78 7.23 0.93
CA PRO A 146 6.64 8.43 0.13
C PRO A 146 6.55 8.07 -1.36
N VAL A 147 5.63 8.70 -2.08
CA VAL A 147 5.42 8.54 -3.51
C VAL A 147 5.30 9.91 -4.17
N ILE A 148 6.14 10.17 -5.17
CA ILE A 148 6.06 11.35 -6.03
C ILE A 148 5.83 10.86 -7.46
N LYS A 149 4.69 11.22 -8.05
CA LYS A 149 4.34 10.89 -9.44
C LYS A 149 3.78 12.13 -10.12
N GLY A 150 4.56 12.69 -11.03
CA GLY A 150 4.23 13.96 -11.68
C GLY A 150 4.09 15.09 -10.65
N ASN A 151 2.88 15.63 -10.53
CA ASN A 151 2.56 16.69 -9.57
C ASN A 151 2.04 16.18 -8.22
N GLU A 152 1.71 14.91 -8.14
CA GLU A 152 1.19 14.30 -6.92
C GLU A 152 2.33 13.92 -5.99
N ARG A 153 2.19 14.31 -4.73
CA ARG A 153 3.14 14.01 -3.66
C ARG A 153 2.38 13.50 -2.46
N ASN A 154 2.58 12.24 -2.14
CA ASN A 154 1.85 11.56 -1.08
C ASN A 154 2.82 10.75 -0.20
N VAL A 155 2.44 10.60 1.07
CA VAL A 155 3.03 9.59 1.94
C VAL A 155 1.90 8.67 2.39
N PHE A 156 1.99 7.40 1.99
CA PHE A 156 1.13 6.36 2.51
C PHE A 156 1.72 5.85 3.82
N VAL A 157 0.86 5.65 4.80
CA VAL A 157 1.26 5.13 6.10
C VAL A 157 0.53 3.82 6.33
N LEU A 158 1.28 2.73 6.31
CA LEU A 158 0.76 1.39 6.51
C LEU A 158 1.06 0.92 7.92
N THR A 159 0.11 0.21 8.52
CA THR A 159 0.31 -0.42 9.82
C THR A 159 0.81 -1.86 9.62
N GLY A 160 2.05 -2.11 10.03
CA GLY A 160 2.68 -3.42 9.97
C GLY A 160 2.71 -4.12 11.32
N SER A 161 2.61 -5.47 11.32
CA SER A 161 2.77 -6.30 12.50
C SER A 161 4.23 -6.41 12.92
N GLN A 162 4.49 -6.33 14.23
CA GLN A 162 5.76 -6.69 14.86
C GLN A 162 5.74 -8.13 15.41
N VAL A 163 4.62 -8.83 15.26
CA VAL A 163 4.44 -10.22 15.66
C VAL A 163 4.42 -11.09 14.40
N SER A 164 5.08 -12.25 14.47
CA SER A 164 5.07 -13.24 13.39
C SER A 164 3.67 -13.84 13.18
N ASP A 165 3.46 -14.36 11.97
CA ASP A 165 2.26 -15.14 11.61
C ASP A 165 0.93 -14.36 11.73
N LEU A 166 1.00 -13.03 11.54
CA LEU A 166 -0.14 -12.13 11.64
C LEU A 166 -0.15 -11.11 10.49
N VAL A 167 -1.20 -11.13 9.69
CA VAL A 167 -1.48 -10.08 8.71
C VAL A 167 -2.38 -9.04 9.36
N LEU A 168 -2.00 -7.77 9.27
CA LEU A 168 -2.80 -6.63 9.71
C LEU A 168 -3.35 -5.90 8.49
N ILE A 169 -4.66 -5.68 8.46
CA ILE A 169 -5.32 -4.85 7.44
C ILE A 169 -6.03 -3.71 8.15
N GLY A 170 -5.75 -2.50 7.72
CA GLY A 170 -6.35 -1.30 8.28
C GLY A 170 -5.42 -0.45 9.13
N ASN A 171 -5.98 0.60 9.73
CA ASN A 171 -5.24 1.66 10.41
C ASN A 171 -4.22 2.36 9.50
N ASP A 172 -4.57 2.51 8.23
CA ASP A 172 -3.72 3.13 7.23
C ASP A 172 -4.14 4.58 6.97
N TYR A 173 -3.16 5.37 6.54
CA TYR A 173 -3.34 6.80 6.34
C TYR A 173 -2.68 7.25 5.05
N LYS A 174 -3.12 8.40 4.53
CA LYS A 174 -2.49 9.10 3.41
C LYS A 174 -2.30 10.57 3.78
N LEU A 175 -1.08 11.07 3.62
CA LEU A 175 -0.75 12.48 3.73
C LEU A 175 -0.43 12.99 2.32
N SER A 176 -0.96 14.16 1.96
CA SER A 176 -0.72 14.79 0.67
C SER A 176 0.04 16.08 0.84
N TYR A 177 0.87 16.40 -0.16
CA TYR A 177 1.77 17.54 -0.17
C TYR A 177 1.63 18.31 -1.49
N ASP A 178 1.87 19.60 -1.43
CA ASP A 178 1.93 20.46 -2.63
C ASP A 178 3.25 20.27 -3.41
N LYS A 179 3.36 20.93 -4.56
CA LYS A 179 4.57 20.88 -5.42
C LYS A 179 5.85 21.40 -4.73
N LYS A 180 5.72 22.12 -3.62
CA LYS A 180 6.83 22.66 -2.81
C LYS A 180 7.10 21.78 -1.57
N ASN A 181 6.56 20.56 -1.52
CA ASN A 181 6.63 19.64 -0.39
C ASN A 181 5.99 20.18 0.90
N LYS A 182 5.10 21.18 0.83
CA LYS A 182 4.34 21.64 1.98
C LYS A 182 3.15 20.72 2.20
N PHE A 183 2.91 20.35 3.45
CA PHE A 183 1.75 19.57 3.84
C PHE A 183 0.46 20.27 3.39
N ASP A 184 -0.43 19.51 2.76
CA ASP A 184 -1.74 19.95 2.28
C ASP A 184 -2.85 19.36 3.16
N LYS A 185 -2.94 18.04 3.21
CA LYS A 185 -3.98 17.34 3.97
C LYS A 185 -3.57 15.93 4.39
N LYS A 186 -4.32 15.38 5.34
CA LYS A 186 -4.22 13.98 5.76
C LYS A 186 -5.60 13.32 5.76
N MET A 187 -5.63 12.01 5.52
CA MET A 187 -6.82 11.20 5.42
C MET A 187 -6.61 9.86 6.11
N LYS A 188 -7.57 9.41 6.91
CA LYS A 188 -7.65 8.01 7.34
C LYS A 188 -8.19 7.19 6.16
N ILE A 189 -7.49 6.12 5.80
CA ILE A 189 -7.97 5.15 4.81
C ILE A 189 -8.89 4.15 5.54
N HIS A 190 -8.52 3.78 6.77
CA HIS A 190 -9.28 2.89 7.63
C HIS A 190 -9.50 3.51 9.02
N ASN A 191 -10.62 3.16 9.66
CA ASN A 191 -10.93 3.61 11.02
C ASN A 191 -10.49 2.62 12.10
N SER A 192 -10.19 1.38 11.75
CA SER A 192 -9.82 0.30 12.66
C SER A 192 -8.79 -0.62 12.01
N ILE A 193 -8.31 -1.58 12.79
CA ILE A 193 -7.40 -2.62 12.34
C ILE A 193 -8.07 -3.97 12.47
N LEU A 194 -7.80 -4.86 11.51
CA LEU A 194 -8.22 -6.26 11.51
C LEU A 194 -6.99 -7.15 11.53
N GLN A 195 -7.11 -8.25 12.23
CA GLN A 195 -6.03 -9.21 12.43
C GLN A 195 -6.40 -10.55 11.79
N PHE A 196 -5.54 -11.04 10.90
CA PHE A 196 -5.68 -12.31 10.22
C PHE A 196 -4.48 -13.20 10.54
N PRO A 197 -4.56 -14.05 11.58
CA PRO A 197 -3.49 -15.00 11.89
C PRO A 197 -3.37 -16.03 10.77
N TYR A 198 -2.13 -16.45 10.47
CA TYR A 198 -1.82 -17.53 9.56
C TYR A 198 -0.84 -18.48 10.25
N ASN A 199 -0.62 -19.70 9.70
CA ASN A 199 0.19 -20.74 10.33
C ASN A 199 -0.34 -21.24 11.71
N SER A 200 -1.65 -21.16 11.93
CA SER A 200 -2.28 -21.55 13.20
C SER A 200 -2.16 -23.06 13.53
N GLY A 201 -1.63 -23.86 12.62
CA GLY A 201 -1.51 -25.32 12.77
C GLY A 201 -2.83 -26.09 12.59
N ASP A 202 -3.95 -25.40 12.48
CA ASP A 202 -5.26 -26.00 12.22
C ASP A 202 -5.40 -26.33 10.73
N LYS A 203 -5.14 -27.61 10.38
CA LYS A 203 -5.24 -28.09 9.00
C LYS A 203 -6.68 -28.38 8.56
N GLU A 204 -7.62 -28.44 9.49
CA GLU A 204 -9.02 -28.80 9.19
C GLU A 204 -9.88 -27.57 8.82
N ASN A 205 -9.53 -26.38 9.36
CA ASN A 205 -10.26 -25.13 9.12
C ASN A 205 -9.41 -24.11 8.34
N LYS A 206 -9.10 -24.44 7.08
CA LYS A 206 -8.35 -23.54 6.24
C LYS A 206 -9.20 -22.35 5.78
N MET A 207 -8.73 -21.16 6.08
CA MET A 207 -9.32 -19.93 5.57
C MET A 207 -8.99 -19.82 4.07
N VAL A 208 -10.00 -19.87 3.19
CA VAL A 208 -9.82 -19.79 1.73
C VAL A 208 -10.09 -18.39 1.17
N GLU A 209 -10.86 -17.59 1.89
CA GLU A 209 -11.21 -16.22 1.56
C GLU A 209 -11.27 -15.38 2.85
N THR A 210 -10.97 -14.11 2.71
CA THR A 210 -11.09 -13.12 3.80
C THR A 210 -11.97 -11.97 3.36
N PHE A 211 -12.59 -11.28 4.33
CA PHE A 211 -13.41 -10.12 4.01
C PHE A 211 -13.34 -9.06 5.10
N HIS A 212 -13.60 -7.82 4.72
CA HIS A 212 -13.86 -6.73 5.65
C HIS A 212 -14.80 -5.67 5.05
N SER A 213 -15.22 -4.72 5.89
CA SER A 213 -16.13 -3.65 5.47
C SER A 213 -15.40 -2.31 5.45
N HIS A 214 -15.57 -1.57 4.35
CA HIS A 214 -15.12 -0.18 4.26
C HIS A 214 -16.24 0.79 4.62
N ILE A 215 -15.93 1.74 5.52
CA ILE A 215 -16.83 2.83 5.89
C ILE A 215 -16.34 4.14 5.27
N VAL A 216 -15.02 4.30 5.11
CA VAL A 216 -14.37 5.53 4.67
C VAL A 216 -14.27 5.59 3.15
N THR A 217 -13.90 4.49 2.50
CA THR A 217 -13.67 4.42 1.04
C THR A 217 -14.76 3.63 0.34
N GLU A 218 -14.97 3.92 -0.96
CA GLU A 218 -16.00 3.25 -1.77
C GLU A 218 -15.55 1.87 -2.27
N TYR A 219 -14.24 1.69 -2.48
CA TYR A 219 -13.61 0.44 -2.95
C TYR A 219 -12.57 -0.03 -1.95
N ILE A 220 -12.02 -1.22 -2.20
CA ILE A 220 -10.77 -1.66 -1.59
C ILE A 220 -9.70 -0.58 -1.77
N SER A 221 -8.83 -0.41 -0.79
CA SER A 221 -7.78 0.61 -0.86
C SER A 221 -6.51 0.08 -1.53
N SER A 222 -5.66 0.98 -2.01
CA SER A 222 -4.32 0.63 -2.49
C SER A 222 -3.43 0.06 -1.40
N THR A 223 -3.65 0.44 -0.14
CA THR A 223 -2.91 -0.10 1.01
C THR A 223 -3.34 -1.52 1.35
N ASP A 224 -4.62 -1.88 1.20
CA ASP A 224 -5.08 -3.26 1.32
C ASP A 224 -4.41 -4.14 0.26
N ILE A 225 -4.44 -3.72 -1.01
CA ILE A 225 -3.82 -4.46 -2.11
C ILE A 225 -2.32 -4.64 -1.87
N CYS A 226 -1.63 -3.60 -1.39
CA CYS A 226 -0.23 -3.69 -1.00
C CYS A 226 -0.01 -4.78 0.04
N THR A 227 -0.73 -4.72 1.15
CA THR A 227 -0.62 -5.70 2.25
C THR A 227 -0.94 -7.11 1.79
N LEU A 228 -2.02 -7.31 1.04
CA LEU A 228 -2.40 -8.61 0.51
C LEU A 228 -1.32 -9.22 -0.39
N LEU A 229 -0.71 -8.41 -1.26
CA LEU A 229 0.39 -8.86 -2.13
C LEU A 229 1.68 -9.16 -1.35
N LEU A 230 1.98 -8.41 -0.28
CA LEU A 230 3.14 -8.68 0.59
C LEU A 230 3.05 -10.05 1.25
N TYR A 231 1.86 -10.44 1.67
CA TYR A 231 1.63 -11.67 2.41
C TYR A 231 1.12 -12.84 1.57
N LYS A 232 0.86 -12.68 0.27
CA LYS A 232 0.25 -13.73 -0.56
C LYS A 232 0.99 -15.07 -0.56
N ASN A 233 2.30 -15.07 -0.34
CA ASN A 233 3.10 -16.30 -0.28
C ASN A 233 3.17 -16.93 1.12
N TYR A 234 2.59 -16.30 2.12
CA TYR A 234 2.59 -16.75 3.51
C TYR A 234 1.22 -17.25 3.97
N VAL A 235 0.16 -16.82 3.28
CA VAL A 235 -1.23 -17.16 3.61
C VAL A 235 -1.81 -18.18 2.64
N GLU A 236 -2.85 -18.90 3.05
CA GLU A 236 -3.50 -19.90 2.20
C GLU A 236 -4.74 -19.33 1.46
N TRP A 237 -5.29 -18.20 1.91
CA TRP A 237 -6.39 -17.54 1.19
C TRP A 237 -5.87 -16.87 -0.09
N ASN A 238 -6.66 -16.95 -1.15
CA ASN A 238 -6.29 -16.36 -2.45
C ASN A 238 -7.23 -15.24 -2.90
N LYS A 239 -8.28 -14.96 -2.14
CA LYS A 239 -9.21 -13.86 -2.40
C LYS A 239 -9.47 -13.05 -1.16
N HIS A 240 -9.65 -11.76 -1.37
CA HIS A 240 -10.05 -10.82 -0.36
C HIS A 240 -11.22 -9.97 -0.84
N ILE A 241 -12.27 -9.88 -0.02
CA ILE A 241 -13.52 -9.20 -0.37
C ILE A 241 -13.67 -7.99 0.54
N VAL A 242 -13.86 -6.83 -0.07
CA VAL A 242 -14.15 -5.59 0.65
C VAL A 242 -15.54 -5.12 0.28
N MET A 243 -16.39 -4.92 1.29
CA MET A 243 -17.76 -4.47 1.11
C MET A 243 -17.96 -3.08 1.70
N ASN A 244 -18.64 -2.22 0.94
CA ASN A 244 -19.17 -0.98 1.49
C ASN A 244 -20.69 -0.91 1.27
N LYS A 245 -21.30 0.27 1.54
CA LYS A 245 -22.76 0.44 1.39
C LYS A 245 -23.25 0.28 -0.05
N LYS A 246 -22.39 0.50 -1.06
CA LYS A 246 -22.77 0.54 -2.48
C LYS A 246 -22.09 -0.51 -3.33
N GLU A 247 -20.84 -0.81 -3.03
CA GLU A 247 -19.95 -1.62 -3.86
C GLU A 247 -19.39 -2.82 -3.09
N VAL A 248 -19.04 -3.85 -3.83
CA VAL A 248 -18.23 -4.99 -3.40
C VAL A 248 -17.01 -5.05 -4.30
N SER A 249 -15.83 -5.06 -3.68
CA SER A 249 -14.54 -5.24 -4.34
C SER A 249 -14.02 -6.63 -4.03
N ILE A 250 -13.61 -7.37 -5.05
CA ILE A 250 -13.03 -8.72 -4.93
C ILE A 250 -11.63 -8.66 -5.52
N PHE A 251 -10.63 -8.82 -4.69
CA PHE A 251 -9.25 -8.90 -5.11
C PHE A 251 -8.79 -10.36 -5.15
N ASP A 252 -8.44 -10.84 -6.35
CA ASP A 252 -7.84 -12.15 -6.58
C ASP A 252 -6.31 -11.97 -6.46
N MET A 253 -5.73 -12.50 -5.37
CA MET A 253 -4.31 -12.33 -5.07
C MET A 253 -3.40 -13.16 -5.99
N GLU A 254 -3.92 -14.28 -6.52
CA GLU A 254 -3.17 -15.14 -7.43
C GLU A 254 -3.03 -14.49 -8.81
N LYS A 255 -4.16 -14.01 -9.35
CA LYS A 255 -4.23 -13.33 -10.65
C LYS A 255 -3.82 -11.85 -10.59
N GLU A 256 -3.74 -11.30 -9.37
CA GLU A 256 -3.50 -9.87 -9.12
C GLU A 256 -4.50 -8.97 -9.86
N THR A 257 -5.77 -9.37 -9.84
CA THR A 257 -6.87 -8.66 -10.49
C THR A 257 -7.91 -8.19 -9.50
N LEU A 258 -8.46 -7.01 -9.77
CA LEU A 258 -9.52 -6.41 -8.97
C LEU A 258 -10.83 -6.41 -9.78
N PHE A 259 -11.85 -7.03 -9.23
CA PHE A 259 -13.21 -7.00 -9.76
C PHE A 259 -14.12 -6.23 -8.79
N THR A 260 -15.02 -5.42 -9.33
CA THR A 260 -16.00 -4.67 -8.53
C THR A 260 -17.40 -4.84 -9.08
N MET A 261 -18.38 -4.87 -8.19
CA MET A 261 -19.80 -4.91 -8.54
C MET A 261 -20.64 -4.12 -7.53
N LYS A 262 -21.83 -3.76 -7.95
CA LYS A 262 -22.81 -3.15 -7.03
C LYS A 262 -23.22 -4.14 -5.95
N ARG A 263 -23.29 -3.68 -4.70
CA ARG A 263 -23.68 -4.50 -3.54
C ARG A 263 -25.04 -5.20 -3.76
N LYS A 264 -26.03 -4.52 -4.33
CA LYS A 264 -27.32 -5.13 -4.67
C LYS A 264 -27.23 -6.30 -5.66
N ALA A 265 -26.20 -6.32 -6.53
CA ALA A 265 -25.98 -7.43 -7.44
C ALA A 265 -25.35 -8.62 -6.72
N TRP A 266 -24.40 -8.35 -5.82
CA TRP A 266 -23.80 -9.33 -4.93
C TRP A 266 -24.85 -10.04 -4.07
N GLU A 267 -25.70 -9.27 -3.37
CA GLU A 267 -26.76 -9.78 -2.48
C GLU A 267 -27.72 -10.72 -3.24
N ARG A 268 -28.10 -10.38 -4.47
CA ARG A 268 -28.94 -11.26 -5.31
C ARG A 268 -28.25 -12.57 -5.71
N ILE A 269 -26.94 -12.55 -5.91
CA ILE A 269 -26.17 -13.79 -6.22
C ILE A 269 -26.13 -14.67 -4.98
N ASP A 270 -25.85 -14.10 -3.81
CA ASP A 270 -25.78 -14.80 -2.54
C ASP A 270 -27.12 -15.46 -2.17
N GLU A 271 -28.22 -14.70 -2.26
CA GLU A 271 -29.58 -15.22 -2.06
C GLU A 271 -29.90 -16.40 -2.98
N HIS A 272 -29.47 -16.33 -4.28
CA HIS A 272 -29.70 -17.38 -5.24
C HIS A 272 -28.88 -18.65 -4.98
N GLN A 273 -27.68 -18.51 -4.42
CA GLN A 273 -26.83 -19.63 -4.03
C GLN A 273 -27.37 -20.31 -2.76
N ASN A 274 -27.79 -19.53 -1.77
CA ASN A 274 -28.34 -20.04 -0.51
C ASN A 274 -29.72 -20.69 -0.70
N ALA A 275 -30.50 -20.29 -1.71
CA ALA A 275 -31.78 -20.92 -2.03
C ALA A 275 -31.66 -22.29 -2.76
N LYS A 276 -30.45 -22.67 -3.18
CA LYS A 276 -30.16 -23.94 -3.87
C LYS A 276 -29.51 -25.00 -2.99
N ASN A 277 -29.07 -24.62 -1.78
CA ASN A 277 -28.56 -25.50 -0.73
C ASN A 277 -29.64 -25.76 0.33
#